data_13b0eff0a9a2ecb9cb8e46d3bd083f21
#
_entry.id   13b0eff0a9a2ecb9cb8e46d3bd083f21
#
_cell.length_a   1.000
_cell.length_b   1.000
_cell.length_c   1.000
_cell.angle_alpha   90.00
_cell.angle_beta   90.00
_cell.angle_gamma   90.00
#
_symmetry.space_group_name_H-M   'P 1'
#
loop_
_entity.id
_entity.type
_entity.pdbx_description
1 polymer ?
#
loop_
_entity_poly.entity_id
_entity_poly.type
_entity_poly.pdbx_seq_one_letter_code
_entity_poly.pdbx_strand_id
1 'polypeptide(L)'
;TAQTPALIMITGSGIQNRDEELFEHKPFAVIADALARAGIATLRYDDRGFNGYDGNLNDCTIEDFKTDALAGLELLRSRFSHVGVIGHSEGGTIAMMLAAEKQVDFAISLAGMIVSGAETLVEQNRIALTDAGLPEETVNEYCRLISEAFDACVNGKPMPDADGTDLPESLKQNYKAVLLQLQTPNLSRFLAVDVRPLLPQITCPVLALNGTKDIQV
;
A
#
# COMPACT_ATOMS: atom_id res chain seq x y z
N THR A 1 -29.83 4.01 9.22
CA THR A 1 -30.05 4.19 10.67
C THR A 1 -28.72 4.17 11.40
N ALA A 2 -28.64 4.71 12.63
CA ALA A 2 -27.42 4.70 13.43
C ALA A 2 -26.86 3.30 13.70
N GLN A 3 -27.68 2.25 13.59
CA GLN A 3 -27.28 0.84 13.74
C GLN A 3 -26.75 0.20 12.45
N THR A 4 -26.87 0.86 11.31
CA THR A 4 -26.29 0.38 10.04
C THR A 4 -24.76 0.46 10.16
N PRO A 5 -24.01 -0.64 9.91
CA PRO A 5 -22.57 -0.53 9.85
C PRO A 5 -22.15 0.28 8.62
N ALA A 6 -21.05 0.99 8.77
CA ALA A 6 -20.45 1.76 7.69
C ALA A 6 -18.96 1.49 7.60
N LEU A 7 -18.37 1.66 6.43
CA LEU A 7 -16.92 1.57 6.28
C LEU A 7 -16.38 2.56 5.24
N ILE A 8 -15.15 2.97 5.45
CA ILE A 8 -14.38 3.71 4.46
C ILE A 8 -13.59 2.71 3.59
N MET A 9 -13.43 3.03 2.31
CA MET A 9 -12.67 2.23 1.36
C MET A 9 -11.41 2.98 0.95
N ILE A 10 -10.24 2.36 1.17
CA ILE A 10 -8.92 2.94 0.93
C ILE A 10 -8.26 2.18 -0.22
N THR A 11 -7.90 2.90 -1.27
CA THR A 11 -7.30 2.39 -2.50
C THR A 11 -5.85 1.94 -2.30
N GLY A 12 -5.31 1.21 -3.28
CA GLY A 12 -3.91 0.83 -3.33
C GLY A 12 -2.99 1.97 -3.73
N SER A 13 -1.70 1.65 -3.89
CA SER A 13 -0.64 2.61 -4.23
C SER A 13 -0.92 3.39 -5.52
N GLY A 14 -0.45 4.63 -5.57
CA GLY A 14 -0.59 5.53 -6.70
C GLY A 14 -1.80 6.44 -6.59
N ILE A 15 -2.07 7.20 -7.66
CA ILE A 15 -3.21 8.12 -7.70
C ILE A 15 -4.42 7.35 -8.21
N GLN A 16 -5.36 7.07 -7.34
CA GLN A 16 -6.56 6.32 -7.65
C GLN A 16 -7.82 7.20 -7.54
N ASN A 17 -8.82 6.91 -8.38
CA ASN A 17 -10.14 7.43 -8.12
C ASN A 17 -10.89 6.57 -7.09
N ARG A 18 -11.99 7.07 -6.58
CA ARG A 18 -12.85 6.42 -5.57
C ARG A 18 -13.33 5.01 -5.95
N ASP A 19 -13.24 4.64 -7.22
CA ASP A 19 -13.68 3.34 -7.75
C ASP A 19 -12.51 2.37 -7.92
N GLU A 20 -11.26 2.85 -7.68
CA GLU A 20 -10.01 2.13 -7.93
C GLU A 20 -9.99 1.60 -9.39
N GLU A 21 -10.26 2.50 -10.33
CA GLU A 21 -10.45 2.16 -11.74
C GLU A 21 -9.12 1.82 -12.40
N LEU A 22 -8.98 0.55 -12.82
CA LEU A 22 -7.81 0.05 -13.51
C LEU A 22 -8.25 -0.90 -14.63
N PHE A 23 -7.70 -0.71 -15.84
CA PHE A 23 -8.03 -1.53 -17.01
C PHE A 23 -9.55 -1.64 -17.26
N GLU A 24 -10.28 -0.54 -17.15
CA GLU A 24 -11.75 -0.46 -17.32
C GLU A 24 -12.56 -1.23 -16.24
N HIS A 25 -11.91 -1.74 -15.21
CA HIS A 25 -12.55 -2.35 -14.04
C HIS A 25 -12.64 -1.35 -12.89
N LYS A 26 -13.72 -1.46 -12.10
CA LYS A 26 -14.03 -0.59 -10.95
C LYS A 26 -14.32 -1.43 -9.72
N PRO A 27 -13.30 -2.10 -9.15
CA PRO A 27 -13.51 -3.05 -8.07
C PRO A 27 -14.21 -2.43 -6.86
N PHE A 28 -13.84 -1.21 -6.47
CA PHE A 28 -14.46 -0.55 -5.32
C PHE A 28 -15.92 -0.15 -5.57
N ALA A 29 -16.29 0.20 -6.82
CA ALA A 29 -17.70 0.42 -7.14
C ALA A 29 -18.52 -0.86 -7.01
N VAL A 30 -17.99 -1.99 -7.47
CA VAL A 30 -18.64 -3.31 -7.39
C VAL A 30 -18.81 -3.75 -5.94
N ILE A 31 -17.75 -3.64 -5.13
CA ILE A 31 -17.80 -3.99 -3.70
C ILE A 31 -18.79 -3.09 -2.97
N ALA A 32 -18.76 -1.79 -3.23
CA ALA A 32 -19.67 -0.83 -2.58
C ALA A 32 -21.14 -1.10 -2.93
N ASP A 33 -21.48 -1.46 -4.18
CA ASP A 33 -22.83 -1.83 -4.56
C ASP A 33 -23.28 -3.11 -3.83
N ALA A 34 -22.42 -4.13 -3.76
CA ALA A 34 -22.72 -5.36 -3.05
C ALA A 34 -22.94 -5.13 -1.55
N LEU A 35 -22.11 -4.32 -0.91
CA LEU A 35 -22.25 -3.95 0.50
C LEU A 35 -23.51 -3.14 0.75
N ALA A 36 -23.84 -2.19 -0.13
CA ALA A 36 -25.06 -1.38 -0.01
C ALA A 36 -26.31 -2.26 -0.10
N ARG A 37 -26.34 -3.26 -0.98
CA ARG A 37 -27.44 -4.25 -1.07
C ARG A 37 -27.55 -5.11 0.19
N ALA A 38 -26.43 -5.32 0.89
CA ALA A 38 -26.40 -6.01 2.18
C ALA A 38 -26.71 -5.10 3.38
N GLY A 39 -27.04 -3.83 3.15
CA GLY A 39 -27.38 -2.86 4.21
C GLY A 39 -26.15 -2.26 4.90
N ILE A 40 -24.97 -2.26 4.27
CA ILE A 40 -23.74 -1.69 4.78
C ILE A 40 -23.44 -0.41 4.00
N ALA A 41 -23.27 0.72 4.70
CA ALA A 41 -22.91 1.98 4.08
C ALA A 41 -21.41 2.05 3.75
N THR A 42 -21.05 2.66 2.63
CA THR A 42 -19.65 2.84 2.24
C THR A 42 -19.33 4.30 1.95
N LEU A 43 -18.14 4.73 2.32
CA LEU A 43 -17.53 5.99 1.91
C LEU A 43 -16.36 5.66 0.99
N ARG A 44 -16.40 6.18 -0.22
CA ARG A 44 -15.31 6.15 -1.20
C ARG A 44 -14.90 7.58 -1.52
N TYR A 45 -13.62 7.82 -1.68
CA TYR A 45 -13.08 9.14 -1.99
C TYR A 45 -12.00 9.03 -3.07
N ASP A 46 -11.77 10.10 -3.79
CA ASP A 46 -10.66 10.19 -4.73
C ASP A 46 -9.41 10.54 -3.95
N ASP A 47 -8.30 9.90 -4.26
CA ASP A 47 -7.03 10.19 -3.61
C ASP A 47 -6.59 11.64 -3.88
N ARG A 48 -5.78 12.18 -2.97
CA ARG A 48 -5.11 13.43 -3.24
C ARG A 48 -4.30 13.29 -4.53
N GLY A 49 -4.41 14.28 -5.42
CA GLY A 49 -3.78 14.26 -6.74
C GLY A 49 -4.68 13.81 -7.89
N PHE A 50 -5.78 13.12 -7.62
CA PHE A 50 -6.70 12.72 -8.69
C PHE A 50 -7.53 13.91 -9.22
N ASN A 51 -8.04 14.75 -8.32
CA ASN A 51 -8.90 15.89 -8.65
C ASN A 51 -8.40 17.20 -8.04
N GLY A 52 -7.27 17.73 -8.56
CA GLY A 52 -6.88 19.12 -8.24
C GLY A 52 -6.11 19.30 -6.93
N TYR A 53 -5.28 18.34 -6.55
CA TYR A 53 -4.30 18.53 -5.49
C TYR A 53 -3.13 19.40 -5.99
N ASP A 54 -2.86 20.52 -5.33
CA ASP A 54 -1.83 21.50 -5.74
C ASP A 54 -0.42 21.14 -5.21
N GLY A 55 -0.29 20.07 -4.40
CA GLY A 55 0.98 19.62 -3.85
C GLY A 55 1.73 18.63 -4.75
N ASN A 56 2.99 18.40 -4.42
CA ASN A 56 3.80 17.35 -5.06
C ASN A 56 3.52 16.01 -4.37
N LEU A 57 3.03 15.03 -5.11
CA LEU A 57 2.69 13.70 -4.57
C LEU A 57 3.92 12.92 -4.10
N ASN A 58 5.10 13.20 -4.64
CA ASN A 58 6.33 12.59 -4.16
C ASN A 58 6.68 12.99 -2.72
N ASP A 59 6.09 14.08 -2.22
CA ASP A 59 6.24 14.53 -0.83
C ASP A 59 5.17 13.93 0.10
N CYS A 60 4.11 13.30 -0.46
CA CYS A 60 3.06 12.63 0.33
C CYS A 60 3.55 11.26 0.81
N THR A 61 3.27 10.97 2.06
CA THR A 61 3.65 9.74 2.72
C THR A 61 2.42 8.86 3.02
N ILE A 62 2.62 7.62 3.41
CA ILE A 62 1.53 6.74 3.83
C ILE A 62 0.76 7.33 5.03
N GLU A 63 1.44 8.10 5.90
CA GLU A 63 0.81 8.81 7.01
C GLU A 63 -0.14 9.92 6.53
N ASP A 64 0.15 10.55 5.39
CA ASP A 64 -0.74 11.53 4.77
C ASP A 64 -2.01 10.86 4.24
N PHE A 65 -1.88 9.72 3.56
CA PHE A 65 -3.02 8.93 3.09
C PHE A 65 -3.84 8.36 4.26
N LYS A 66 -3.18 7.94 5.35
CA LYS A 66 -3.86 7.57 6.59
C LYS A 66 -4.65 8.75 7.18
N THR A 67 -4.11 9.96 7.13
CA THR A 67 -4.79 11.17 7.63
C THR A 67 -6.03 11.49 6.79
N ASP A 68 -5.98 11.30 5.47
CA ASP A 68 -7.17 11.44 4.62
C ASP A 68 -8.26 10.43 4.98
N ALA A 69 -7.86 9.19 5.24
CA ALA A 69 -8.78 8.15 5.71
C ALA A 69 -9.40 8.49 7.08
N LEU A 70 -8.63 9.06 8.01
CA LEU A 70 -9.13 9.51 9.31
C LEU A 70 -10.21 10.59 9.17
N ALA A 71 -10.05 11.55 8.28
CA ALA A 71 -11.08 12.55 7.99
C ALA A 71 -12.39 11.90 7.48
N GLY A 72 -12.27 10.89 6.63
CA GLY A 72 -13.41 10.10 6.17
C GLY A 72 -14.08 9.30 7.30
N LEU A 73 -13.30 8.73 8.21
CA LEU A 73 -13.80 8.02 9.40
C LEU A 73 -14.56 8.97 10.34
N GLU A 74 -14.07 10.18 10.56
CA GLU A 74 -14.79 11.20 11.36
C GLU A 74 -16.16 11.53 10.76
N LEU A 75 -16.23 11.69 9.44
CA LEU A 75 -17.49 11.90 8.74
C LEU A 75 -18.46 10.71 8.94
N LEU A 76 -17.97 9.47 8.82
CA LEU A 76 -18.79 8.30 9.05
C LEU A 76 -19.26 8.19 10.50
N ARG A 77 -18.39 8.44 11.48
CA ARG A 77 -18.73 8.40 12.91
C ARG A 77 -19.76 9.44 13.31
N SER A 78 -19.87 10.54 12.57
CA SER A 78 -20.94 11.53 12.80
C SER A 78 -22.34 11.00 12.47
N ARG A 79 -22.44 9.87 11.74
CA ARG A 79 -23.71 9.31 11.21
C ARG A 79 -23.96 7.86 11.62
N PHE A 80 -22.92 7.11 11.93
CA PHE A 80 -22.97 5.67 12.18
C PHE A 80 -22.25 5.31 13.48
N SER A 81 -22.78 4.36 14.21
CA SER A 81 -22.21 3.91 15.49
C SER A 81 -21.17 2.80 15.34
N HIS A 82 -21.19 2.06 14.22
CA HIS A 82 -20.22 1.03 13.89
C HIS A 82 -19.53 1.38 12.57
N VAL A 83 -18.24 1.72 12.67
CA VAL A 83 -17.47 2.24 11.55
C VAL A 83 -16.20 1.40 11.38
N GLY A 84 -16.06 0.78 10.21
CA GLY A 84 -14.90 -0.01 9.83
C GLY A 84 -14.12 0.59 8.66
N VAL A 85 -13.15 -0.17 8.22
CA VAL A 85 -12.31 0.13 7.08
C VAL A 85 -12.16 -1.09 6.19
N ILE A 86 -12.11 -0.88 4.88
CA ILE A 86 -11.61 -1.85 3.90
C ILE A 86 -10.51 -1.16 3.09
N GLY A 87 -9.37 -1.81 2.93
CA GLY A 87 -8.25 -1.29 2.16
C GLY A 87 -7.68 -2.34 1.23
N HIS A 88 -7.22 -1.92 0.06
CA HIS A 88 -6.56 -2.76 -0.93
C HIS A 88 -5.06 -2.42 -0.99
N SER A 89 -4.19 -3.43 -1.04
CA SER A 89 -2.74 -3.26 -1.17
C SER A 89 -2.19 -2.28 -0.11
N GLU A 90 -1.60 -1.13 -0.47
CA GLU A 90 -1.18 -0.08 0.47
C GLU A 90 -2.33 0.40 1.37
N GLY A 91 -3.55 0.52 0.82
CA GLY A 91 -4.75 0.81 1.62
C GLY A 91 -5.06 -0.27 2.65
N GLY A 92 -4.74 -1.54 2.36
CA GLY A 92 -4.83 -2.65 3.31
C GLY A 92 -3.83 -2.49 4.47
N THR A 93 -2.62 -2.02 4.18
CA THR A 93 -1.63 -1.67 5.19
C THR A 93 -2.14 -0.52 6.09
N ILE A 94 -2.69 0.53 5.49
CA ILE A 94 -3.31 1.65 6.22
C ILE A 94 -4.47 1.15 7.09
N ALA A 95 -5.29 0.23 6.59
CA ALA A 95 -6.39 -0.36 7.37
C ALA A 95 -5.88 -1.07 8.63
N MET A 96 -4.75 -1.79 8.54
CA MET A 96 -4.13 -2.42 9.72
C MET A 96 -3.55 -1.39 10.69
N MET A 97 -2.95 -0.31 10.19
CA MET A 97 -2.47 0.80 11.04
C MET A 97 -3.64 1.43 11.81
N LEU A 98 -4.75 1.73 11.13
CA LEU A 98 -5.96 2.29 11.76
C LEU A 98 -6.58 1.33 12.79
N ALA A 99 -6.57 0.04 12.53
CA ALA A 99 -7.04 -0.99 13.46
C ALA A 99 -6.17 -1.06 14.72
N ALA A 100 -4.85 -1.01 14.56
CA ALA A 100 -3.90 -0.99 15.69
C ALA A 100 -4.03 0.27 16.54
N GLU A 101 -4.29 1.41 15.92
CA GLU A 101 -4.56 2.70 16.59
C GLU A 101 -5.99 2.79 17.17
N LYS A 102 -6.80 1.73 17.06
CA LYS A 102 -8.19 1.65 17.57
C LYS A 102 -9.12 2.71 16.96
N GLN A 103 -8.83 3.09 15.72
CA GLN A 103 -9.62 4.08 14.98
C GLN A 103 -10.87 3.48 14.31
N VAL A 104 -10.99 2.14 14.31
CA VAL A 104 -12.08 1.42 13.63
C VAL A 104 -12.61 0.30 14.50
N ASP A 105 -13.88 -0.05 14.28
CA ASP A 105 -14.56 -1.14 15.01
C ASP A 105 -14.34 -2.51 14.34
N PHE A 106 -13.94 -2.54 13.07
CA PHE A 106 -13.50 -3.71 12.31
C PHE A 106 -12.66 -3.29 11.11
N ALA A 107 -11.84 -4.20 10.60
CA ALA A 107 -10.98 -3.94 9.45
C ALA A 107 -11.02 -5.09 8.44
N ILE A 108 -10.94 -4.73 7.15
CA ILE A 108 -10.84 -5.68 6.05
C ILE A 108 -9.60 -5.30 5.23
N SER A 109 -8.68 -6.25 5.07
CA SER A 109 -7.50 -6.11 4.25
C SER A 109 -7.63 -6.98 3.00
N LEU A 110 -7.61 -6.34 1.84
CA LEU A 110 -7.59 -6.99 0.54
C LEU A 110 -6.16 -6.90 0.01
N ALA A 111 -5.44 -8.02 -0.03
CA ALA A 111 -4.05 -8.07 -0.48
C ALA A 111 -3.16 -6.98 0.16
N GLY A 112 -3.37 -6.70 1.46
CA GLY A 112 -2.59 -5.72 2.20
C GLY A 112 -1.26 -6.28 2.67
N MET A 113 -0.22 -5.50 2.55
CA MET A 113 1.13 -5.89 2.97
C MET A 113 1.22 -5.98 4.50
N ILE A 114 1.77 -7.09 4.99
CA ILE A 114 2.06 -7.31 6.43
C ILE A 114 3.54 -7.13 6.71
N VAL A 115 4.40 -7.53 5.78
CA VAL A 115 5.86 -7.32 5.86
C VAL A 115 6.23 -5.88 5.49
N SER A 116 7.50 -5.50 5.67
CA SER A 116 7.91 -4.14 5.33
C SER A 116 7.74 -3.84 3.84
N GLY A 117 7.54 -2.56 3.50
CA GLY A 117 7.52 -2.11 2.12
C GLY A 117 8.81 -2.48 1.37
N ALA A 118 9.95 -2.46 2.06
CA ALA A 118 11.23 -2.90 1.49
C ALA A 118 11.21 -4.38 1.11
N GLU A 119 10.76 -5.27 2.01
CA GLU A 119 10.63 -6.71 1.74
C GLU A 119 9.66 -6.96 0.58
N THR A 120 8.51 -6.29 0.58
CA THR A 120 7.51 -6.40 -0.50
C THR A 120 8.10 -6.02 -1.85
N LEU A 121 8.75 -4.87 -1.98
CA LEU A 121 9.31 -4.42 -3.25
C LEU A 121 10.47 -5.30 -3.74
N VAL A 122 11.29 -5.85 -2.84
CA VAL A 122 12.32 -6.82 -3.23
C VAL A 122 11.68 -8.08 -3.82
N GLU A 123 10.63 -8.60 -3.20
CA GLU A 123 9.97 -9.81 -3.67
C GLU A 123 9.21 -9.58 -4.98
N GLN A 124 8.53 -8.44 -5.14
CA GLN A 124 7.91 -8.05 -6.41
C GLN A 124 8.94 -8.00 -7.56
N ASN A 125 10.12 -7.43 -7.32
CA ASN A 125 11.20 -7.42 -8.30
C ASN A 125 11.69 -8.84 -8.60
N ARG A 126 11.84 -9.70 -7.59
CA ARG A 126 12.23 -11.10 -7.76
C ARG A 126 11.27 -11.84 -8.69
N ILE A 127 9.98 -11.74 -8.41
CA ILE A 127 8.94 -12.38 -9.21
C ILE A 127 8.97 -11.83 -10.63
N ALA A 128 8.96 -10.52 -10.81
CA ALA A 128 8.93 -9.88 -12.12
C ALA A 128 10.14 -10.25 -13.00
N LEU A 129 11.34 -10.29 -12.42
CA LEU A 129 12.56 -10.66 -13.15
C LEU A 129 12.61 -12.17 -13.48
N THR A 130 12.08 -13.00 -12.58
CA THR A 130 11.96 -14.45 -12.80
C THR A 130 10.96 -14.73 -13.93
N ASP A 131 9.79 -14.09 -13.90
CA ASP A 131 8.77 -14.23 -14.94
C ASP A 131 9.24 -13.68 -16.30
N ALA A 132 10.13 -12.69 -16.29
CA ALA A 132 10.80 -12.19 -17.49
C ALA A 132 11.88 -13.16 -18.03
N GLY A 133 12.14 -14.27 -17.33
CA GLY A 133 13.07 -15.31 -17.76
C GLY A 133 14.54 -14.99 -17.55
N LEU A 134 14.87 -14.07 -16.62
CA LEU A 134 16.27 -13.79 -16.31
C LEU A 134 16.91 -14.96 -15.54
N PRO A 135 18.23 -15.19 -15.70
CA PRO A 135 18.96 -16.19 -14.93
C PRO A 135 18.84 -15.94 -13.42
N GLU A 136 18.69 -17.00 -12.65
CA GLU A 136 18.53 -16.93 -11.19
C GLU A 136 19.65 -16.16 -10.51
N GLU A 137 20.89 -16.30 -10.96
CA GLU A 137 22.04 -15.57 -10.44
C GLU A 137 21.87 -14.04 -10.64
N THR A 138 21.40 -13.63 -11.83
CA THR A 138 21.11 -12.21 -12.13
C THR A 138 19.97 -11.67 -11.25
N VAL A 139 18.90 -12.45 -11.07
CA VAL A 139 17.78 -12.09 -10.20
C VAL A 139 18.25 -11.91 -8.77
N ASN A 140 19.03 -12.87 -8.25
CA ASN A 140 19.54 -12.82 -6.89
C ASN A 140 20.46 -11.61 -6.66
N GLU A 141 21.37 -11.34 -7.61
CA GLU A 141 22.29 -10.20 -7.52
C GLU A 141 21.53 -8.86 -7.53
N TYR A 142 20.54 -8.70 -8.42
CA TYR A 142 19.74 -7.49 -8.47
C TYR A 142 18.90 -7.30 -7.20
N CYS A 143 18.23 -8.36 -6.72
CA CYS A 143 17.44 -8.32 -5.49
C CYS A 143 18.31 -8.02 -4.25
N ARG A 144 19.53 -8.54 -4.18
CA ARG A 144 20.51 -8.19 -3.14
C ARG A 144 20.83 -6.71 -3.18
N LEU A 145 21.15 -6.18 -4.36
CA LEU A 145 21.53 -4.78 -4.55
C LEU A 145 20.41 -3.80 -4.15
N ILE A 146 19.16 -4.06 -4.60
CA ILE A 146 18.02 -3.21 -4.20
C ILE A 146 17.69 -3.33 -2.72
N SER A 147 17.83 -4.53 -2.13
CA SER A 147 17.61 -4.73 -0.69
C SER A 147 18.61 -3.93 0.15
N GLU A 148 19.89 -3.93 -0.26
CA GLU A 148 20.93 -3.12 0.39
C GLU A 148 20.66 -1.62 0.23
N ALA A 149 20.16 -1.18 -0.95
CA ALA A 149 19.80 0.22 -1.18
C ALA A 149 18.60 0.64 -0.33
N PHE A 150 17.59 -0.23 -0.19
CA PHE A 150 16.43 0.05 0.66
C PHE A 150 16.83 0.13 2.14
N ASP A 151 17.66 -0.81 2.62
CA ASP A 151 18.22 -0.74 3.99
C ASP A 151 19.05 0.54 4.19
N ALA A 152 19.86 0.91 3.20
CA ALA A 152 20.66 2.14 3.25
C ALA A 152 19.76 3.39 3.32
N CYS A 153 18.67 3.42 2.54
CA CYS A 153 17.70 4.51 2.57
C CYS A 153 17.03 4.66 3.94
N VAL A 154 16.52 3.56 4.48
CA VAL A 154 15.80 3.55 5.76
C VAL A 154 16.73 3.92 6.93
N ASN A 155 17.98 3.46 6.90
CA ASN A 155 18.94 3.62 8.00
C ASN A 155 19.97 4.75 7.79
N GLY A 156 19.84 5.55 6.73
CA GLY A 156 20.75 6.68 6.45
C GLY A 156 22.19 6.25 6.16
N LYS A 157 22.39 5.07 5.54
CA LYS A 157 23.68 4.53 5.16
C LYS A 157 24.06 4.98 3.73
N PRO A 158 25.34 4.90 3.34
CA PRO A 158 25.74 5.12 1.95
C PRO A 158 25.05 4.12 1.01
N MET A 159 24.58 4.61 -0.14
CA MET A 159 23.95 3.78 -1.17
C MET A 159 24.98 2.85 -1.81
N PRO A 160 24.66 1.57 -2.04
CA PRO A 160 25.53 0.67 -2.77
C PRO A 160 25.65 1.07 -4.23
N ASP A 161 26.78 0.72 -4.85
CA ASP A 161 27.07 1.01 -6.25
C ASP A 161 26.79 -0.22 -7.12
N ALA A 162 26.18 -0.03 -8.28
CA ALA A 162 25.93 -1.07 -9.26
C ALA A 162 27.07 -1.25 -10.26
N ASP A 163 28.00 -0.30 -10.38
CA ASP A 163 29.02 -0.30 -11.43
C ASP A 163 30.01 -1.47 -11.27
N GLY A 164 30.23 -1.97 -10.05
CA GLY A 164 31.06 -3.13 -9.76
C GLY A 164 30.36 -4.51 -9.90
N THR A 165 29.12 -4.55 -10.34
CA THR A 165 28.34 -5.80 -10.50
C THR A 165 28.37 -6.32 -11.92
N ASP A 166 28.12 -7.64 -12.09
CA ASP A 166 27.96 -8.28 -13.40
C ASP A 166 26.55 -8.16 -13.97
N LEU A 167 25.72 -7.26 -13.40
CA LEU A 167 24.35 -7.03 -13.87
C LEU A 167 24.31 -6.49 -15.30
N PRO A 168 23.31 -6.91 -16.11
CA PRO A 168 23.03 -6.30 -17.41
C PRO A 168 22.84 -4.79 -17.30
N GLU A 169 23.27 -4.04 -18.33
CA GLU A 169 23.18 -2.58 -18.36
C GLU A 169 21.75 -2.07 -18.13
N SER A 170 20.75 -2.78 -18.64
CA SER A 170 19.33 -2.44 -18.41
C SER A 170 18.95 -2.47 -16.92
N LEU A 171 19.45 -3.44 -16.15
CA LEU A 171 19.21 -3.50 -14.71
C LEU A 171 19.99 -2.44 -13.94
N LYS A 172 21.23 -2.12 -14.37
CA LYS A 172 21.99 -0.98 -13.80
C LYS A 172 21.26 0.34 -14.02
N GLN A 173 20.68 0.55 -15.18
CA GLN A 173 19.85 1.72 -15.49
C GLN A 173 18.59 1.77 -14.62
N ASN A 174 17.90 0.63 -14.48
CA ASN A 174 16.73 0.52 -13.60
C ASN A 174 17.11 0.83 -12.14
N TYR A 175 18.22 0.28 -11.66
CA TYR A 175 18.73 0.59 -10.33
C TYR A 175 18.99 2.09 -10.12
N LYS A 176 19.61 2.79 -11.10
CA LYS A 176 19.80 4.25 -11.04
C LYS A 176 18.47 5.00 -10.94
N ALA A 177 17.43 4.53 -11.64
CA ALA A 177 16.09 5.11 -11.52
C ALA A 177 15.48 4.88 -10.12
N VAL A 178 15.67 3.68 -9.54
CA VAL A 178 15.27 3.39 -8.16
C VAL A 178 15.97 4.34 -7.18
N LEU A 179 17.29 4.57 -7.31
CA LEU A 179 18.02 5.48 -6.45
C LEU A 179 17.47 6.92 -6.47
N LEU A 180 16.98 7.38 -7.62
CA LEU A 180 16.33 8.69 -7.73
C LEU A 180 14.99 8.72 -6.97
N GLN A 181 14.21 7.65 -7.07
CA GLN A 181 12.94 7.54 -6.36
C GLN A 181 13.13 7.45 -4.83
N LEU A 182 14.21 6.81 -4.37
CA LEU A 182 14.56 6.73 -2.94
C LEU A 182 14.81 8.08 -2.28
N GLN A 183 15.04 9.15 -3.07
CA GLN A 183 15.17 10.50 -2.56
C GLN A 183 13.82 11.15 -2.24
N THR A 184 12.70 10.53 -2.61
CA THR A 184 11.37 11.06 -2.32
C THR A 184 10.87 10.62 -0.95
N PRO A 185 10.19 11.49 -0.18
CA PRO A 185 9.55 11.10 1.07
C PRO A 185 8.53 9.97 0.90
N ASN A 186 7.81 9.95 -0.21
CA ASN A 186 6.83 8.92 -0.52
C ASN A 186 7.44 7.52 -0.43
N LEU A 187 8.45 7.22 -1.27
CA LEU A 187 9.05 5.89 -1.31
C LEU A 187 9.84 5.58 -0.03
N SER A 188 10.65 6.53 0.47
CA SER A 188 11.48 6.29 1.65
C SER A 188 10.65 5.94 2.89
N ARG A 189 9.50 6.57 3.08
CA ARG A 189 8.57 6.26 4.18
C ARG A 189 7.85 4.94 3.96
N PHE A 190 7.39 4.68 2.72
CA PHE A 190 6.78 3.41 2.38
C PHE A 190 7.69 2.20 2.70
N LEU A 191 8.98 2.28 2.36
CA LEU A 191 9.95 1.20 2.65
C LEU A 191 10.05 0.87 4.14
N ALA A 192 9.93 1.87 5.00
CA ALA A 192 10.07 1.72 6.44
C ALA A 192 8.79 1.20 7.14
N VAL A 193 7.66 1.16 6.44
CA VAL A 193 6.40 0.68 7.03
C VAL A 193 6.45 -0.83 7.19
N ASP A 194 6.26 -1.29 8.43
CA ASP A 194 6.13 -2.70 8.80
C ASP A 194 4.98 -2.82 9.81
N VAL A 195 3.95 -3.56 9.46
CA VAL A 195 2.77 -3.72 10.34
C VAL A 195 2.92 -4.83 11.35
N ARG A 196 3.90 -5.72 11.22
CA ARG A 196 4.10 -6.85 12.15
C ARG A 196 4.18 -6.42 13.61
N PRO A 197 4.92 -5.35 13.98
CA PRO A 197 4.95 -4.87 15.36
C PRO A 197 3.62 -4.30 15.87
N LEU A 198 2.71 -3.94 14.95
CA LEU A 198 1.41 -3.36 15.28
C LEU A 198 0.33 -4.43 15.50
N LEU A 199 0.48 -5.63 14.91
CA LEU A 199 -0.52 -6.69 14.97
C LEU A 199 -1.00 -7.03 16.39
N PRO A 200 -0.12 -7.12 17.42
CA PRO A 200 -0.57 -7.38 18.79
C PRO A 200 -1.46 -6.28 19.40
N GLN A 201 -1.49 -5.09 18.80
CA GLN A 201 -2.30 -3.97 19.28
C GLN A 201 -3.72 -4.00 18.69
N ILE A 202 -3.96 -4.79 17.65
CA ILE A 202 -5.26 -4.92 16.99
C ILE A 202 -6.18 -5.75 17.88
N THR A 203 -7.27 -5.15 18.33
CA THR A 203 -8.26 -5.79 19.21
C THR A 203 -9.64 -5.92 18.55
N CYS A 204 -9.85 -5.28 17.41
CA CYS A 204 -11.10 -5.40 16.65
C CYS A 204 -11.06 -6.62 15.71
N PRO A 205 -12.23 -7.10 15.23
CA PRO A 205 -12.28 -8.13 14.19
C PRO A 205 -11.56 -7.71 12.92
N VAL A 206 -10.78 -8.63 12.35
CA VAL A 206 -10.08 -8.43 11.07
C VAL A 206 -10.43 -9.55 10.11
N LEU A 207 -10.74 -9.18 8.87
CA LEU A 207 -10.82 -10.10 7.73
C LEU A 207 -9.68 -9.79 6.77
N ALA A 208 -8.76 -10.74 6.57
CA ALA A 208 -7.70 -10.64 5.58
C ALA A 208 -8.00 -11.58 4.40
N LEU A 209 -7.94 -11.04 3.19
CA LEU A 209 -8.18 -11.78 1.95
C LEU A 209 -7.00 -11.55 1.02
N ASN A 210 -6.47 -12.63 0.45
CA ASN A 210 -5.45 -12.56 -0.58
C ASN A 210 -5.74 -13.56 -1.70
N GLY A 211 -5.40 -13.22 -2.93
CA GLY A 211 -5.55 -14.09 -4.09
C GLY A 211 -4.46 -15.17 -4.11
N THR A 212 -4.81 -16.42 -4.44
CA THR A 212 -3.81 -17.50 -4.59
C THR A 212 -2.88 -17.33 -5.79
N LYS A 213 -3.16 -16.38 -6.67
CA LYS A 213 -2.35 -16.01 -7.83
C LYS A 213 -1.80 -14.59 -7.71
N ASP A 214 -1.89 -14.01 -6.53
CA ASP A 214 -1.31 -12.71 -6.28
C ASP A 214 0.22 -12.81 -6.34
N ILE A 215 0.82 -11.93 -7.12
CA ILE A 215 2.27 -11.82 -7.31
C ILE A 215 2.81 -10.49 -6.78
N GLN A 216 1.95 -9.69 -6.17
CA GLN A 216 2.29 -8.35 -5.67
C GLN A 216 2.55 -8.32 -4.16
N VAL A 217 1.92 -9.20 -3.40
CA VAL A 217 2.00 -9.29 -1.93
C VAL A 217 1.96 -10.74 -1.45
#